data_b6c46e2b2da053ee56480ca7880d2076
#
_entry.id   b6c46e2b2da053ee56480ca7880d2076
#
_cell.length_a   1.000
_cell.length_b   1.000
_cell.length_c   1.000
_cell.angle_alpha   90.00
_cell.angle_beta   90.00
_cell.angle_gamma   90.00
#
_symmetry.space_group_name_H-M   'P 1'
#
loop_
_entity.id
_entity.type
_entity.pdbx_description
1 polymer ?
#
loop_
_entity_poly.entity_id
_entity_poly.type
_entity_poly.pdbx_seq_one_letter_code
_entity_poly.pdbx_strand_id
1 'polypeptide(L)'
;MRLKKRFMLSLKNSLRFLPDRQYIKIYYCAKFGGLPNIDEPSTFNEKLQWMKLNCQDPRMVSLVDKCKVRDFVEKRIGSQYLVPLIGVYNTVEEFLGADLPNEFVVKCTHDSQSAHICIDKATFDFGAAAR
;
A
#
# COMPACT_ATOMS: atom_id res chain seq x y z
N MET A 1 3.90 -14.42 -16.75
CA MET A 1 3.77 -13.38 -15.70
C MET A 1 4.18 -13.86 -14.29
N ARG A 2 3.83 -15.08 -13.84
CA ARG A 2 4.18 -15.63 -12.51
C ARG A 2 5.69 -15.80 -12.26
N LEU A 3 6.50 -16.19 -13.26
CA LEU A 3 7.94 -16.45 -13.12
C LEU A 3 8.73 -15.17 -12.81
N LYS A 4 8.46 -14.08 -13.53
CA LYS A 4 9.07 -12.76 -13.27
C LYS A 4 8.75 -12.25 -11.85
N LYS A 5 7.52 -12.44 -11.38
CA LYS A 5 7.09 -12.03 -10.03
C LYS A 5 7.84 -12.83 -8.95
N ARG A 6 7.99 -14.14 -9.12
CA ARG A 6 8.75 -15.01 -8.19
C ARG A 6 10.23 -14.65 -8.16
N PHE A 7 10.84 -14.40 -9.32
CA PHE A 7 12.23 -13.96 -9.43
C PHE A 7 12.46 -12.63 -8.70
N MET A 8 11.61 -11.64 -8.93
CA MET A 8 11.72 -10.34 -8.25
C MET A 8 11.52 -10.43 -6.74
N LEU A 9 10.66 -11.33 -6.26
CA LEU A 9 10.46 -11.57 -4.83
C LEU A 9 11.70 -12.23 -4.21
N SER A 10 12.28 -13.23 -4.87
CA SER A 10 13.52 -13.88 -4.44
C SER A 10 14.67 -12.87 -4.39
N LEU A 11 14.84 -12.07 -5.44
CA LEU A 11 15.82 -11.01 -5.50
C LEU A 11 15.65 -10.00 -4.35
N LYS A 12 14.43 -9.57 -4.08
CA LYS A 12 14.11 -8.68 -2.96
C LYS A 12 14.58 -9.25 -1.62
N ASN A 13 14.33 -10.53 -1.37
CA ASN A 13 14.71 -11.16 -0.12
C ASN A 13 16.22 -11.35 0.00
N SER A 14 16.90 -11.73 -1.07
CA SER A 14 18.35 -11.94 -1.10
C SER A 14 19.17 -10.65 -0.94
N LEU A 15 18.59 -9.51 -1.25
CA LEU A 15 19.27 -8.21 -1.20
C LEU A 15 19.01 -7.43 0.10
N ARG A 16 18.25 -7.97 1.05
CA ARG A 16 17.86 -7.25 2.30
C ARG A 16 19.02 -6.82 3.19
N PHE A 17 20.17 -7.44 3.07
CA PHE A 17 21.38 -7.11 3.83
C PHE A 17 22.20 -5.95 3.23
N LEU A 18 21.86 -5.51 2.01
CA LEU A 18 22.55 -4.40 1.36
C LEU A 18 22.08 -3.05 1.90
N PRO A 19 22.97 -2.04 1.92
CA PRO A 19 22.56 -0.66 2.16
C PRO A 19 21.47 -0.23 1.16
N ASP A 20 20.51 0.56 1.62
CA ASP A 20 19.31 0.95 0.85
C ASP A 20 19.63 1.49 -0.55
N ARG A 21 20.69 2.29 -0.67
CA ARG A 21 21.12 2.86 -1.95
C ARG A 21 21.55 1.80 -2.96
N GLN A 22 22.30 0.77 -2.50
CA GLN A 22 22.76 -0.32 -3.35
C GLN A 22 21.59 -1.25 -3.71
N TYR A 23 20.74 -1.56 -2.72
CA TYR A 23 19.53 -2.32 -2.91
C TYR A 23 18.63 -1.68 -4.00
N ILE A 24 18.39 -0.37 -3.91
CA ILE A 24 17.57 0.38 -4.87
C ILE A 24 18.19 0.31 -6.27
N LYS A 25 19.50 0.52 -6.43
CA LYS A 25 20.17 0.45 -7.74
C LYS A 25 20.00 -0.90 -8.41
N ILE A 26 20.27 -1.99 -7.68
CA ILE A 26 20.15 -3.35 -8.22
C ILE A 26 18.71 -3.69 -8.56
N TYR A 27 17.78 -3.41 -7.65
CA TYR A 27 16.36 -3.69 -7.86
C TYR A 27 15.78 -2.89 -9.04
N TYR A 28 16.16 -1.62 -9.17
CA TYR A 28 15.78 -0.77 -10.28
C TYR A 28 16.30 -1.31 -11.61
N CYS A 29 17.58 -1.67 -11.66
CA CYS A 29 18.20 -2.28 -12.84
C CYS A 29 17.46 -3.56 -13.29
N ALA A 30 17.17 -4.45 -12.35
CA ALA A 30 16.44 -5.69 -12.63
C ALA A 30 14.99 -5.44 -13.12
N LYS A 31 14.37 -4.34 -12.71
CA LYS A 31 12.99 -4.00 -13.08
C LYS A 31 12.89 -3.22 -14.38
N PHE A 32 13.78 -2.27 -14.61
CA PHE A 32 13.71 -1.28 -15.70
C PHE A 32 14.80 -1.43 -16.77
N GLY A 33 15.80 -2.31 -16.56
CA GLY A 33 16.84 -2.61 -17.52
C GLY A 33 18.00 -1.61 -17.59
N GLY A 34 18.07 -0.63 -16.67
CA GLY A 34 19.13 0.38 -16.61
C GLY A 34 19.43 0.83 -15.20
N LEU A 35 20.61 1.38 -14.95
CA LEU A 35 20.96 1.96 -13.65
C LEU A 35 20.25 3.31 -13.45
N PRO A 36 19.66 3.57 -12.27
CA PRO A 36 19.07 4.87 -11.98
C PRO A 36 20.15 5.91 -11.67
N ASN A 37 19.98 7.12 -12.17
CA ASN A 37 20.71 8.28 -11.66
C ASN A 37 20.01 8.78 -10.39
N ILE A 38 20.51 8.34 -9.22
CA ILE A 38 19.92 8.70 -7.93
C ILE A 38 20.41 10.07 -7.46
N ASP A 39 21.57 10.51 -7.92
CA ASP A 39 22.16 11.78 -7.47
C ASP A 39 21.53 12.97 -8.18
N GLU A 40 21.27 12.82 -9.48
CA GLU A 40 20.61 13.84 -10.33
C GLU A 40 19.44 13.19 -11.06
N PRO A 41 18.32 12.90 -10.36
CA PRO A 41 17.20 12.16 -10.94
C PRO A 41 16.46 13.00 -11.99
N SER A 42 16.42 12.52 -13.22
CA SER A 42 15.72 13.16 -14.32
C SER A 42 14.32 12.59 -14.54
N THR A 43 14.18 11.28 -14.45
CA THR A 43 12.91 10.59 -14.68
C THR A 43 12.05 10.52 -13.41
N PHE A 44 10.73 10.36 -13.58
CA PHE A 44 9.80 10.17 -12.47
C PHE A 44 10.20 8.99 -11.56
N ASN A 45 10.59 7.87 -12.16
CA ASN A 45 10.99 6.69 -11.38
C ASN A 45 12.27 6.93 -10.58
N GLU A 46 13.24 7.65 -11.11
CA GLU A 46 14.46 8.04 -10.39
C GLU A 46 14.16 8.99 -9.24
N LYS A 47 13.29 9.99 -9.47
CA LYS A 47 12.82 10.91 -8.42
C LYS A 47 12.15 10.17 -7.27
N LEU A 48 11.34 9.14 -7.56
CA LEU A 48 10.76 8.28 -6.53
C LEU A 48 11.83 7.52 -5.72
N GLN A 49 12.89 7.02 -6.36
CA GLN A 49 13.96 6.34 -5.64
C GLN A 49 14.78 7.33 -4.78
N TRP A 50 15.05 8.52 -5.30
CA TRP A 50 15.68 9.59 -4.55
C TRP A 50 14.86 9.97 -3.31
N MET A 51 13.55 10.13 -3.46
CA MET A 51 12.64 10.42 -2.34
C MET A 51 12.69 9.35 -1.25
N LYS A 52 12.73 8.06 -1.61
CA LYS A 52 12.84 6.96 -0.64
C LYS A 52 14.10 7.05 0.23
N LEU A 53 15.20 7.57 -0.32
CA LEU A 53 16.47 7.69 0.39
C LEU A 53 16.59 8.98 1.20
N ASN A 54 15.95 10.06 0.76
CA ASN A 54 16.20 11.40 1.28
C ASN A 54 14.99 12.00 2.01
N CYS A 55 13.76 11.56 1.72
CA CYS A 55 12.55 12.06 2.36
C CYS A 55 12.10 11.09 3.46
N GLN A 56 12.60 11.27 4.66
CA GLN A 56 12.23 10.50 5.86
C GLN A 56 11.33 11.34 6.77
N ASP A 57 10.19 11.78 6.25
CA ASP A 57 9.20 12.50 7.05
C ASP A 57 8.41 11.48 7.89
N PRO A 58 8.44 11.58 9.25
CA PRO A 58 7.68 10.68 10.13
C PRO A 58 6.18 10.67 9.85
N ARG A 59 5.64 11.75 9.29
CA ARG A 59 4.22 11.86 8.91
C ARG A 59 3.84 10.89 7.80
N MET A 60 4.81 10.45 6.97
CA MET A 60 4.55 9.50 5.87
C MET A 60 3.92 8.19 6.36
N VAL A 61 4.31 7.69 7.53
CA VAL A 61 3.72 6.48 8.12
C VAL A 61 2.23 6.66 8.37
N SER A 62 1.83 7.82 8.90
CA SER A 62 0.41 8.13 9.13
C SER A 62 -0.34 8.42 7.83
N LEU A 63 0.32 9.02 6.83
CA LEU A 63 -0.31 9.36 5.56
C LEU A 63 -0.54 8.14 4.64
N VAL A 64 0.22 7.06 4.80
CA VAL A 64 -0.02 5.81 4.04
C VAL A 64 -1.04 4.89 4.71
N ASP A 65 -1.34 5.11 5.99
CA ASP A 65 -2.39 4.41 6.71
C ASP A 65 -3.76 4.95 6.29
N LYS A 66 -4.62 4.07 5.74
CA LYS A 66 -5.92 4.47 5.18
C LYS A 66 -6.92 4.98 6.23
N CYS A 67 -6.72 4.67 7.51
CA CYS A 67 -7.52 5.22 8.60
C CYS A 67 -6.96 6.56 9.06
N LYS A 68 -5.66 6.62 9.38
CA LYS A 68 -5.02 7.82 9.93
C LYS A 68 -4.99 9.00 8.94
N VAL A 69 -4.86 8.73 7.64
CA VAL A 69 -4.89 9.78 6.61
C VAL A 69 -6.23 10.50 6.57
N ARG A 70 -7.31 9.88 7.02
CA ARG A 70 -8.65 10.51 7.06
C ARG A 70 -8.66 11.73 7.97
N ASP A 71 -8.05 11.65 9.16
CA ASP A 71 -7.94 12.77 10.09
C ASP A 71 -7.14 13.94 9.49
N PHE A 72 -6.10 13.61 8.71
CA PHE A 72 -5.31 14.60 8.01
C PHE A 72 -6.11 15.31 6.92
N VAL A 73 -6.87 14.55 6.11
CA VAL A 73 -7.71 15.09 5.04
C VAL A 73 -8.83 15.95 5.64
N GLU A 74 -9.54 15.44 6.66
CA GLU A 74 -10.61 16.17 7.32
C GLU A 74 -10.16 17.52 7.86
N LYS A 75 -9.00 17.57 8.54
CA LYS A 75 -8.41 18.80 9.08
C LYS A 75 -7.95 19.78 8.01
N ARG A 76 -7.60 19.31 6.81
CA ARG A 76 -7.04 20.14 5.74
C ARG A 76 -8.08 20.69 4.77
N ILE A 77 -9.02 19.86 4.37
CA ILE A 77 -9.98 20.19 3.30
C ILE A 77 -11.43 19.87 3.66
N GLY A 78 -11.66 19.20 4.80
CA GLY A 78 -13.00 18.90 5.31
C GLY A 78 -13.46 17.45 5.07
N SER A 79 -14.41 17.02 5.88
CA SER A 79 -14.98 15.65 5.85
C SER A 79 -15.78 15.34 4.58
N GLN A 80 -16.27 16.36 3.88
CA GLN A 80 -17.04 16.20 2.63
C GLN A 80 -16.23 15.54 1.49
N TYR A 81 -14.91 15.53 1.59
CA TYR A 81 -14.02 14.84 0.62
C TYR A 81 -13.67 13.40 1.02
N LEU A 82 -14.20 12.92 2.14
CA LEU A 82 -13.98 11.56 2.63
C LEU A 82 -15.17 10.67 2.28
N VAL A 83 -14.88 9.50 1.72
CA VAL A 83 -15.88 8.44 1.57
C VAL A 83 -16.37 8.02 2.97
N PRO A 84 -17.68 7.79 3.19
CA PRO A 84 -18.19 7.33 4.48
C PRO A 84 -17.44 6.09 5.00
N LEU A 85 -17.05 6.12 6.26
CA LEU A 85 -16.41 5.00 6.94
C LEU A 85 -17.48 4.23 7.71
N ILE A 86 -17.66 2.96 7.39
CA ILE A 86 -18.62 2.07 8.05
C ILE A 86 -18.05 1.58 9.39
N GLY A 87 -16.78 1.17 9.39
CA GLY A 87 -16.12 0.71 10.61
C GLY A 87 -14.62 0.44 10.40
N VAL A 88 -13.92 0.28 11.51
CA VAL A 88 -12.52 -0.17 11.57
C VAL A 88 -12.50 -1.37 12.50
N TYR A 89 -11.99 -2.50 12.00
CA TYR A 89 -11.98 -3.78 12.70
C TYR A 89 -10.54 -4.22 12.90
N ASN A 90 -10.18 -4.62 14.10
CA ASN A 90 -8.82 -5.06 14.44
C ASN A 90 -8.66 -6.58 14.33
N THR A 91 -9.76 -7.30 14.37
CA THR A 91 -9.78 -8.76 14.23
C THR A 91 -10.78 -9.21 13.17
N VAL A 92 -10.59 -10.44 12.69
CA VAL A 92 -11.51 -11.08 11.73
C VAL A 92 -12.89 -11.29 12.36
N GLU A 93 -12.93 -11.66 13.63
CA GLU A 93 -14.15 -11.90 14.39
C GLU A 93 -14.99 -10.64 14.51
N GLU A 94 -14.35 -9.48 14.79
CA GLU A 94 -15.03 -8.18 14.83
C GLU A 94 -15.65 -7.84 13.47
N PHE A 95 -14.92 -8.08 12.37
CA PHE A 95 -15.41 -7.84 11.02
C PHE A 95 -16.58 -8.76 10.66
N LEU A 96 -16.48 -10.05 10.96
CA LEU A 96 -17.53 -11.03 10.65
C LEU A 96 -18.81 -10.81 11.48
N GLY A 97 -18.67 -10.30 12.71
CA GLY A 97 -19.78 -9.97 13.60
C GLY A 97 -20.41 -8.59 13.36
N ALA A 98 -19.87 -7.80 12.45
CA ALA A 98 -20.32 -6.43 12.23
C ALA A 98 -21.64 -6.38 11.45
N ASP A 99 -22.49 -5.40 11.80
CA ASP A 99 -23.67 -5.07 11.00
C ASP A 99 -23.27 -4.21 9.80
N LEU A 100 -23.02 -4.88 8.69
CA LEU A 100 -22.57 -4.26 7.44
C LEU A 100 -23.78 -4.04 6.51
N PRO A 101 -23.79 -2.94 5.72
CA PRO A 101 -24.80 -2.73 4.68
C PRO A 101 -24.69 -3.80 3.59
N ASN A 102 -25.62 -3.78 2.62
CA ASN A 102 -25.58 -4.73 1.51
C ASN A 102 -24.41 -4.47 0.57
N GLU A 103 -24.00 -3.22 0.40
CA GLU A 103 -22.88 -2.82 -0.46
C GLU A 103 -21.79 -2.15 0.38
N PHE A 104 -20.57 -2.63 0.29
CA PHE A 104 -19.42 -2.07 0.99
C PHE A 104 -18.10 -2.45 0.33
N VAL A 105 -17.01 -1.80 0.77
CA VAL A 105 -15.64 -2.14 0.37
C VAL A 105 -14.80 -2.36 1.62
N VAL A 106 -14.14 -3.52 1.71
CA VAL A 106 -13.16 -3.84 2.75
C VAL A 106 -11.76 -3.64 2.22
N LYS A 107 -10.90 -3.01 3.02
CA LYS A 107 -9.49 -2.78 2.69
C LYS A 107 -8.64 -2.89 3.94
N CYS A 108 -7.45 -3.49 3.83
CA CYS A 108 -6.45 -3.37 4.90
C CYS A 108 -5.90 -1.94 4.98
N THR A 109 -5.54 -1.50 6.18
CA THR A 109 -5.06 -0.14 6.44
C THR A 109 -3.72 0.15 5.76
N HIS A 110 -2.82 -0.84 5.70
CA HIS A 110 -1.43 -0.68 5.24
C HIS A 110 -1.11 -1.37 3.91
N ASP A 111 -2.07 -2.07 3.31
CA ASP A 111 -1.82 -2.84 2.09
C ASP A 111 -2.27 -2.09 0.83
N SER A 112 -1.67 -2.46 -0.30
CA SER A 112 -2.10 -2.09 -1.65
C SER A 112 -2.56 -3.35 -2.37
N GLN A 113 -3.77 -3.37 -2.92
CA GLN A 113 -4.40 -4.48 -3.66
C GLN A 113 -5.23 -5.47 -2.83
N SER A 114 -5.45 -5.25 -1.55
CA SER A 114 -6.34 -6.04 -0.69
C SER A 114 -7.78 -5.54 -0.65
N ALA A 115 -8.24 -4.81 -1.67
CA ALA A 115 -9.61 -4.32 -1.69
C ALA A 115 -10.57 -5.43 -2.13
N HIS A 116 -11.55 -5.75 -1.28
CA HIS A 116 -12.67 -6.62 -1.59
C HIS A 116 -13.94 -5.78 -1.72
N ILE A 117 -14.58 -5.84 -2.88
CA ILE A 117 -15.81 -5.08 -3.18
C ILE A 117 -16.99 -6.01 -3.01
N CYS A 118 -17.89 -5.66 -2.10
CA CYS A 118 -19.18 -6.31 -1.90
C CYS A 118 -20.26 -5.49 -2.60
N ILE A 119 -20.93 -6.08 -3.56
CA ILE A 119 -22.11 -5.52 -4.25
C ILE A 119 -23.40 -6.18 -3.80
N ASP A 120 -23.29 -7.35 -3.16
CA ASP A 120 -24.40 -8.08 -2.55
C ASP A 120 -23.85 -8.93 -1.40
N LYS A 121 -24.27 -8.60 -0.18
CA LYS A 121 -23.84 -9.28 1.06
C LYS A 121 -24.16 -10.78 1.07
N ALA A 122 -25.26 -11.20 0.43
CA ALA A 122 -25.67 -12.59 0.41
C ALA A 122 -24.70 -13.50 -0.39
N THR A 123 -23.99 -12.93 -1.36
CA THR A 123 -23.03 -13.65 -2.23
C THR A 123 -21.57 -13.35 -1.91
N PHE A 124 -21.30 -12.48 -0.93
CA PHE A 124 -19.94 -12.03 -0.63
C PHE A 124 -19.10 -13.10 0.08
N ASP A 125 -17.89 -13.36 -0.42
CA ASP A 125 -16.94 -14.28 0.21
C ASP A 125 -16.19 -13.62 1.37
N PHE A 126 -16.81 -13.67 2.56
CA PHE A 126 -16.21 -13.17 3.81
C PHE A 126 -14.91 -13.91 4.16
N GLY A 127 -14.81 -15.21 3.81
CA GLY A 127 -13.60 -15.98 4.07
C GLY A 127 -12.41 -15.54 3.22
N ALA A 128 -12.63 -15.10 1.99
CA ALA A 128 -11.59 -14.53 1.15
C ALA A 128 -11.16 -13.14 1.63
N ALA A 129 -12.11 -12.32 2.11
CA ALA A 129 -11.84 -10.97 2.61
C ALA A 129 -11.11 -10.97 3.97
N ALA A 130 -11.20 -12.07 4.73
CA ALA A 130 -10.58 -12.25 6.04
C ALA A 130 -9.14 -12.83 5.99
N ARG A 131 -8.61 -13.15 4.79
CA ARG A 131 -7.25 -13.70 4.56
C ARG A 131 -6.28 -12.64 4.11
#